data_46550b9fee5a6e81d4c1a3e23009117a
#
_entry.id   46550b9fee5a6e81d4c1a3e23009117a
#
_cell.length_a   1.000
_cell.length_b   1.000
_cell.length_c   1.000
_cell.angle_alpha   90.00
_cell.angle_beta   90.00
_cell.angle_gamma   90.00
#
_symmetry.space_group_name_H-M   'P 1'
#
loop_
_entity.id
_entity.type
_entity.pdbx_description
1 polymer ?
#
loop_
_entity_poly.entity_id
_entity_poly.type
_entity_poly.pdbx_seq_one_letter_code
_entity_poly.pdbx_strand_id
1 'polypeptide(L)'
;MDRATLKSNAKNSLKGKYGDAIVLMIIYGLIAGAVGGIFGGILGAANLDKDTVKALGEVLSAVISCLFIFGIHSYFLKISRNESVEWKELFSKTNLFVPALLITIVVAIFVTLWSLLLIIPGIIAAISYSQVYFVKLDNPDMEVMDVLKKSKELMNGHKMDYFVLLLSFIGWLILGVFTLGILYLWLMPYMSVTEANFYNELVKNK
;
A
#
# COMPACT_ATOMS: atom_id res chain seq x y z
N MET A 1 -3.17 -19.22 8.71
CA MET A 1 -3.92 -18.88 7.46
C MET A 1 -3.34 -19.65 6.28
N ASP A 2 -4.19 -20.22 5.40
CA ASP A 2 -3.68 -20.91 4.21
C ASP A 2 -3.36 -19.90 3.09
N ARG A 3 -2.07 -19.81 2.75
CA ARG A 3 -1.55 -18.91 1.71
C ARG A 3 -2.00 -19.29 0.31
N ALA A 4 -2.16 -20.58 0.03
CA ALA A 4 -2.59 -21.05 -1.28
C ALA A 4 -4.02 -20.58 -1.56
N THR A 5 -4.90 -20.69 -0.57
CA THR A 5 -6.28 -20.20 -0.62
C THR A 5 -6.34 -18.70 -0.79
N LEU A 6 -5.57 -17.90 -0.02
CA LEU A 6 -5.52 -16.43 -0.18
C LEU A 6 -5.14 -16.01 -1.60
N LYS A 7 -4.09 -16.64 -2.15
CA LYS A 7 -3.61 -16.37 -3.51
C LYS A 7 -4.59 -16.82 -4.59
N SER A 8 -5.22 -17.98 -4.41
CA SER A 8 -6.24 -18.50 -5.31
C SER A 8 -7.46 -17.57 -5.35
N ASN A 9 -7.94 -17.14 -4.18
CA ASN A 9 -9.05 -16.20 -4.07
C ASN A 9 -8.71 -14.86 -4.75
N ALA A 10 -7.49 -14.33 -4.57
CA ALA A 10 -7.07 -13.10 -5.24
C ALA A 10 -7.09 -13.23 -6.78
N LYS A 11 -6.59 -14.36 -7.33
CA LYS A 11 -6.66 -14.62 -8.76
C LYS A 11 -8.11 -14.68 -9.27
N ASN A 12 -8.98 -15.35 -8.52
CA ASN A 12 -10.39 -15.48 -8.87
C ASN A 12 -11.11 -14.13 -8.83
N SER A 13 -10.89 -13.33 -7.79
CA SER A 13 -11.50 -11.99 -7.65
C SER A 13 -11.01 -11.01 -8.73
N LEU A 14 -9.77 -11.16 -9.22
CA LEU A 14 -9.21 -10.36 -10.30
C LEU A 14 -9.62 -10.83 -11.70
N LYS A 15 -10.18 -12.04 -11.84
CA LYS A 15 -10.58 -12.55 -13.14
C LYS A 15 -11.61 -11.63 -13.80
N GLY A 16 -11.28 -11.14 -15.00
CA GLY A 16 -12.08 -10.14 -15.72
C GLY A 16 -11.89 -8.68 -15.26
N LYS A 17 -11.15 -8.42 -14.17
CA LYS A 17 -10.91 -7.08 -13.61
C LYS A 17 -9.44 -6.62 -13.73
N TYR A 18 -8.54 -7.45 -14.28
CA TYR A 18 -7.13 -7.08 -14.44
C TYR A 18 -6.94 -5.82 -15.28
N GLY A 19 -7.75 -5.64 -16.34
CA GLY A 19 -7.66 -4.46 -17.20
C GLY A 19 -7.86 -3.17 -16.41
N ASP A 20 -8.92 -3.08 -15.64
CA ASP A 20 -9.24 -1.90 -14.82
C ASP A 20 -8.20 -1.68 -13.69
N ALA A 21 -7.70 -2.76 -13.10
CA ALA A 21 -6.66 -2.70 -12.10
C ALA A 21 -5.32 -2.17 -12.67
N ILE A 22 -4.95 -2.60 -13.88
CA ILE A 22 -3.77 -2.11 -14.60
C ILE A 22 -3.97 -0.64 -14.98
N VAL A 23 -5.15 -0.25 -15.49
CA VAL A 23 -5.48 1.14 -15.83
C VAL A 23 -5.34 2.04 -14.60
N LEU A 24 -5.87 1.61 -13.44
CA LEU A 24 -5.71 2.35 -12.18
C LEU A 24 -4.23 2.57 -11.83
N MET A 25 -3.41 1.52 -11.91
CA MET A 25 -1.97 1.60 -11.62
C MET A 25 -1.23 2.52 -12.61
N ILE A 26 -1.58 2.45 -13.89
CA ILE A 26 -1.01 3.33 -14.93
C ILE A 26 -1.40 4.79 -14.65
N ILE A 27 -2.68 5.07 -14.36
CA ILE A 27 -3.14 6.43 -14.05
C ILE A 27 -2.40 6.98 -12.84
N TYR A 28 -2.30 6.19 -11.76
CA TYR A 28 -1.53 6.59 -10.57
C TYR A 28 -0.06 6.88 -10.92
N GLY A 29 0.59 6.00 -11.68
CA GLY A 29 1.98 6.17 -12.12
C GLY A 29 2.19 7.41 -12.99
N LEU A 30 1.25 7.69 -13.91
CA LEU A 30 1.29 8.89 -14.76
C LEU A 30 1.12 10.17 -13.94
N ILE A 31 0.20 10.20 -12.98
CA ILE A 31 0.02 11.36 -12.09
C ILE A 31 1.28 11.59 -11.27
N ALA A 32 1.81 10.55 -10.62
CA ALA A 32 3.01 10.64 -9.80
C ALA A 32 4.23 11.07 -10.64
N GLY A 33 4.38 10.51 -11.84
CA GLY A 33 5.46 10.85 -12.78
C GLY A 33 5.34 12.27 -13.32
N ALA A 34 4.14 12.71 -13.72
CA ALA A 34 3.90 14.07 -14.22
C ALA A 34 4.18 15.12 -13.14
N VAL A 35 3.64 14.93 -11.94
CA VAL A 35 3.88 15.86 -10.82
C VAL A 35 5.36 15.88 -10.44
N GLY A 36 6.01 14.72 -10.35
CA GLY A 36 7.45 14.61 -10.06
C GLY A 36 8.31 15.26 -11.13
N GLY A 37 7.98 15.08 -12.42
CA GLY A 37 8.69 15.69 -13.55
C GLY A 37 8.53 17.21 -13.60
N ILE A 38 7.32 17.73 -13.43
CA ILE A 38 7.05 19.19 -13.39
C ILE A 38 7.81 19.84 -12.22
N PHE A 39 7.70 19.25 -11.02
CA PHE A 39 8.36 19.77 -9.84
C PHE A 39 9.88 19.69 -9.94
N GLY A 40 10.42 18.56 -10.43
CA GLY A 40 11.85 18.41 -10.68
C GLY A 40 12.39 19.43 -11.69
N GLY A 41 11.62 19.72 -12.73
CA GLY A 41 11.95 20.79 -13.71
C GLY A 41 11.97 22.19 -13.08
N ILE A 42 10.97 22.51 -12.25
CA ILE A 42 10.89 23.81 -11.54
C ILE A 42 12.06 23.96 -10.55
N LEU A 43 12.33 22.93 -9.75
CA LEU A 43 13.42 22.95 -8.77
C LEU A 43 14.79 22.98 -9.44
N GLY A 44 14.96 22.29 -10.57
CA GLY A 44 16.18 22.33 -11.39
C GLY A 44 16.43 23.73 -11.98
N ALA A 45 15.37 24.43 -12.40
CA ALA A 45 15.47 25.81 -12.90
C ALA A 45 15.78 26.82 -11.77
N ALA A 46 15.47 26.52 -10.52
CA ALA A 46 15.72 27.36 -9.36
C ALA A 46 17.19 27.34 -8.87
N ASN A 47 18.09 26.64 -9.57
CA ASN A 47 19.50 26.49 -9.20
C ASN A 47 19.76 26.02 -7.76
N LEU A 48 18.86 25.20 -7.24
CA LEU A 48 19.02 24.57 -5.93
C LEU A 48 20.10 23.45 -6.01
N ASP A 49 20.76 23.20 -4.90
CA ASP A 49 21.66 22.07 -4.79
C ASP A 49 20.94 20.72 -4.94
N LYS A 50 21.66 19.69 -5.38
CA LYS A 50 21.08 18.37 -5.69
C LYS A 50 20.42 17.70 -4.49
N ASP A 51 20.94 17.90 -3.28
CA ASP A 51 20.42 17.28 -2.06
C ASP A 51 19.08 17.93 -1.67
N THR A 52 18.97 19.26 -1.78
CA THR A 52 17.71 19.98 -1.59
C THR A 52 16.66 19.58 -2.61
N VAL A 53 17.01 19.47 -3.89
CA VAL A 53 16.09 19.01 -4.95
C VAL A 53 15.58 17.61 -4.66
N LYS A 54 16.48 16.68 -4.25
CA LYS A 54 16.13 15.32 -3.88
C LYS A 54 15.19 15.28 -2.67
N ALA A 55 15.52 15.99 -1.58
CA ALA A 55 14.70 16.03 -0.37
C ALA A 55 13.28 16.57 -0.65
N LEU A 56 13.15 17.64 -1.42
CA LEU A 56 11.85 18.19 -1.82
C LEU A 56 11.08 17.22 -2.71
N GLY A 57 11.75 16.50 -3.61
CA GLY A 57 11.15 15.46 -4.44
C GLY A 57 10.61 14.29 -3.61
N GLU A 58 11.34 13.85 -2.59
CA GLU A 58 10.89 12.79 -1.67
C GLU A 58 9.65 13.22 -0.87
N VAL A 59 9.64 14.45 -0.33
CA VAL A 59 8.48 15.00 0.38
C VAL A 59 7.26 15.06 -0.55
N LEU A 60 7.42 15.56 -1.77
CA LEU A 60 6.33 15.65 -2.74
C LEU A 60 5.79 14.25 -3.09
N SER A 61 6.68 13.30 -3.32
CA SER A 61 6.30 11.89 -3.60
C SER A 61 5.51 11.29 -2.44
N ALA A 62 5.92 11.55 -1.19
CA ALA A 62 5.19 11.11 0.00
C ALA A 62 3.78 11.74 0.08
N VAL A 63 3.66 13.04 -0.20
CA VAL A 63 2.36 13.74 -0.22
C VAL A 63 1.43 13.16 -1.28
N ILE A 64 1.92 12.93 -2.50
CA ILE A 64 1.14 12.32 -3.59
C ILE A 64 0.69 10.91 -3.19
N SER A 65 1.60 10.12 -2.60
CA SER A 65 1.27 8.77 -2.13
C SER A 65 0.18 8.80 -1.08
N CYS A 66 0.25 9.72 -0.10
CA CYS A 66 -0.80 9.87 0.93
C CYS A 66 -2.16 10.28 0.34
N LEU A 67 -2.17 11.06 -0.74
CA LEU A 67 -3.42 11.48 -1.39
C LEU A 67 -4.20 10.30 -1.99
N PHE A 68 -3.50 9.32 -2.53
CA PHE A 68 -4.11 8.20 -3.26
C PHE A 68 -4.12 6.86 -2.51
N ILE A 69 -3.41 6.76 -1.37
CA ILE A 69 -3.22 5.49 -0.67
C ILE A 69 -4.56 4.83 -0.28
N PHE A 70 -5.52 5.60 0.20
CA PHE A 70 -6.84 5.08 0.55
C PHE A 70 -7.68 4.71 -0.68
N GLY A 71 -7.55 5.44 -1.80
CA GLY A 71 -8.20 5.09 -3.06
C GLY A 71 -7.71 3.75 -3.59
N ILE A 72 -6.39 3.53 -3.59
CA ILE A 72 -5.76 2.27 -4.00
C ILE A 72 -6.22 1.11 -3.09
N HIS A 73 -6.12 1.27 -1.76
CA HIS A 73 -6.54 0.23 -0.82
C HIS A 73 -8.03 -0.06 -0.89
N SER A 74 -8.89 0.97 -1.06
CA SER A 74 -10.32 0.83 -1.24
C SER A 74 -10.64 0.02 -2.50
N TYR A 75 -9.97 0.33 -3.62
CA TYR A 75 -10.15 -0.38 -4.87
C TYR A 75 -9.88 -1.90 -4.71
N PHE A 76 -8.73 -2.26 -4.15
CA PHE A 76 -8.37 -3.66 -3.98
C PHE A 76 -9.18 -4.37 -2.90
N LEU A 77 -9.60 -3.66 -1.86
CA LEU A 77 -10.49 -4.19 -0.82
C LEU A 77 -11.87 -4.54 -1.42
N LYS A 78 -12.43 -3.69 -2.26
CA LYS A 78 -13.69 -3.95 -2.97
C LYS A 78 -13.54 -5.15 -3.91
N ILE A 79 -12.45 -5.25 -4.68
CA ILE A 79 -12.19 -6.44 -5.51
C ILE A 79 -12.15 -7.71 -4.67
N SER A 80 -11.46 -7.70 -3.54
CA SER A 80 -11.33 -8.86 -2.64
C SER A 80 -12.67 -9.30 -2.05
N ARG A 81 -13.62 -8.37 -1.93
CA ARG A 81 -15.00 -8.60 -1.49
C ARG A 81 -15.97 -8.92 -2.63
N ASN A 82 -15.45 -9.06 -3.87
CA ASN A 82 -16.21 -9.27 -5.10
C ASN A 82 -17.22 -8.16 -5.43
N GLU A 83 -16.99 -6.95 -4.94
CA GLU A 83 -17.78 -5.78 -5.27
C GLU A 83 -17.44 -5.25 -6.66
N SER A 84 -18.37 -4.51 -7.26
CA SER A 84 -18.10 -3.76 -8.49
C SER A 84 -17.28 -2.50 -8.15
N VAL A 85 -16.25 -2.24 -8.93
CA VAL A 85 -15.38 -1.08 -8.72
C VAL A 85 -14.81 -0.63 -10.07
N GLU A 86 -14.65 0.68 -10.23
CA GLU A 86 -14.03 1.30 -11.39
C GLU A 86 -12.70 1.96 -11.00
N TRP A 87 -11.82 2.23 -11.96
CA TRP A 87 -10.55 2.93 -11.75
C TRP A 87 -10.70 4.30 -11.07
N LYS A 88 -11.88 4.94 -11.20
CA LYS A 88 -12.23 6.20 -10.52
C LYS A 88 -12.21 6.12 -8.99
N GLU A 89 -12.25 4.89 -8.44
CA GLU A 89 -12.10 4.68 -7.00
C GLU A 89 -10.80 5.27 -6.45
N LEU A 90 -9.76 5.40 -7.29
CA LEU A 90 -8.51 6.07 -6.96
C LEU A 90 -8.73 7.45 -6.32
N PHE A 91 -9.74 8.19 -6.79
CA PHE A 91 -10.05 9.56 -6.35
C PHE A 91 -11.14 9.62 -5.26
N SER A 92 -11.81 8.51 -4.97
CA SER A 92 -12.99 8.49 -4.08
C SER A 92 -12.68 8.79 -2.62
N LYS A 93 -11.42 8.62 -2.20
CA LYS A 93 -10.97 8.73 -0.81
C LYS A 93 -10.00 9.88 -0.55
N THR A 94 -9.93 10.87 -1.44
CA THR A 94 -9.04 12.02 -1.30
C THR A 94 -9.36 12.89 -0.07
N ASN A 95 -10.60 12.87 0.41
CA ASN A 95 -11.01 13.49 1.67
C ASN A 95 -10.32 12.87 2.91
N LEU A 96 -9.78 11.66 2.79
CA LEU A 96 -9.01 11.00 3.85
C LEU A 96 -7.50 11.34 3.80
N PHE A 97 -7.10 12.38 3.06
CA PHE A 97 -5.70 12.79 2.94
C PHE A 97 -5.04 13.05 4.30
N VAL A 98 -5.71 13.81 5.18
CA VAL A 98 -5.15 14.13 6.51
C VAL A 98 -4.98 12.87 7.37
N PRO A 99 -5.99 12.00 7.52
CA PRO A 99 -5.78 10.69 8.14
C PRO A 99 -4.67 9.86 7.52
N ALA A 100 -4.54 9.83 6.17
CA ALA A 100 -3.47 9.11 5.49
C ALA A 100 -2.08 9.63 5.88
N LEU A 101 -1.92 10.96 5.86
CA LEU A 101 -0.67 11.62 6.24
C LEU A 101 -0.29 11.30 7.70
N LEU A 102 -1.24 11.45 8.62
CA LEU A 102 -1.01 11.19 10.04
C LEU A 102 -0.66 9.71 10.30
N ILE A 103 -1.38 8.76 9.71
CA ILE A 103 -1.08 7.34 9.82
C ILE A 103 0.33 7.06 9.29
N THR A 104 0.65 7.56 8.10
CA THR A 104 1.97 7.34 7.47
C THR A 104 3.10 7.87 8.35
N ILE A 105 2.98 9.09 8.88
CA ILE A 105 3.98 9.70 9.76
C ILE A 105 4.14 8.89 11.05
N VAL A 106 3.04 8.57 11.72
CA VAL A 106 3.09 7.85 13.01
C VAL A 106 3.66 6.45 12.81
N VAL A 107 3.24 5.72 11.78
CA VAL A 107 3.81 4.40 11.44
C VAL A 107 5.31 4.52 11.14
N ALA A 108 5.71 5.51 10.33
CA ALA A 108 7.13 5.74 10.02
C ALA A 108 7.95 5.99 11.28
N ILE A 109 7.48 6.84 12.20
CA ILE A 109 8.14 7.11 13.48
C ILE A 109 8.32 5.80 14.28
N PHE A 110 7.24 5.04 14.48
CA PHE A 110 7.30 3.80 15.25
C PHE A 110 8.23 2.77 14.61
N VAL A 111 8.11 2.55 13.29
CA VAL A 111 8.97 1.59 12.58
C VAL A 111 10.43 2.02 12.65
N THR A 112 10.72 3.31 12.45
CA THR A 112 12.09 3.84 12.55
C THR A 112 12.67 3.67 13.95
N LEU A 113 11.93 4.03 15.00
CA LEU A 113 12.37 3.86 16.38
C LEU A 113 12.71 2.40 16.71
N TRP A 114 11.86 1.47 16.30
CA TRP A 114 12.11 0.04 16.48
C TRP A 114 13.30 -0.46 15.64
N SER A 115 13.47 0.07 14.42
CA SER A 115 14.59 -0.29 13.54
C SER A 115 15.94 0.23 14.05
N LEU A 116 15.95 1.38 14.73
CA LEU A 116 17.14 1.92 15.39
C LEU A 116 17.61 1.04 16.56
N LEU A 117 16.66 0.39 17.24
CA LEU A 117 17.02 -0.56 18.30
C LEU A 117 17.63 -1.83 17.71
N LEU A 118 16.94 -2.47 16.76
CA LEU A 118 17.38 -3.67 16.05
C LEU A 118 16.53 -3.84 14.78
N ILE A 119 17.12 -4.39 13.72
CA ILE A 119 16.41 -4.62 12.44
C ILE A 119 15.18 -5.52 12.61
N ILE A 120 15.30 -6.59 13.40
CA ILE A 120 14.19 -7.55 13.61
C ILE A 120 12.97 -6.90 14.28
N PRO A 121 13.06 -6.16 15.39
CA PRO A 121 11.94 -5.40 15.94
C PRO A 121 11.31 -4.41 14.96
N GLY A 122 12.12 -3.76 14.10
CA GLY A 122 11.62 -2.88 13.04
C GLY A 122 10.72 -3.63 12.04
N ILE A 123 11.15 -4.80 11.57
CA ILE A 123 10.35 -5.66 10.69
C ILE A 123 9.04 -6.09 11.38
N ILE A 124 9.11 -6.50 12.65
CA ILE A 124 7.93 -6.88 13.43
C ILE A 124 6.96 -5.72 13.58
N ALA A 125 7.46 -4.49 13.79
CA ALA A 125 6.65 -3.29 13.85
C ALA A 125 5.98 -2.98 12.51
N ALA A 126 6.73 -3.00 11.41
CA ALA A 126 6.21 -2.79 10.06
C ALA A 126 5.08 -3.79 9.73
N ILE A 127 5.28 -5.07 10.03
CA ILE A 127 4.25 -6.11 9.87
C ILE A 127 3.04 -5.83 10.78
N SER A 128 3.24 -5.39 12.02
CA SER A 128 2.15 -5.08 12.95
C SER A 128 1.25 -3.95 12.47
N TYR A 129 1.79 -2.99 11.73
CA TYR A 129 1.06 -1.85 11.18
C TYR A 129 0.67 -1.99 9.71
N SER A 130 0.89 -3.15 9.10
CA SER A 130 0.59 -3.37 7.67
C SER A 130 -0.90 -3.23 7.30
N GLN A 131 -1.82 -3.39 8.26
CA GLN A 131 -3.26 -3.37 8.00
C GLN A 131 -3.93 -2.02 8.29
N VAL A 132 -3.18 -0.98 8.66
CA VAL A 132 -3.72 0.31 9.12
C VAL A 132 -4.66 0.96 8.11
N TYR A 133 -4.36 0.90 6.82
CA TYR A 133 -5.17 1.53 5.80
C TYR A 133 -6.50 0.81 5.60
N PHE A 134 -6.52 -0.52 5.63
CA PHE A 134 -7.76 -1.30 5.59
C PHE A 134 -8.61 -1.08 6.84
N VAL A 135 -7.99 -1.05 8.02
CA VAL A 135 -8.68 -0.74 9.28
C VAL A 135 -9.36 0.62 9.22
N LYS A 136 -8.67 1.66 8.71
CA LYS A 136 -9.23 3.01 8.60
C LYS A 136 -10.35 3.08 7.57
N LEU A 137 -10.27 2.32 6.47
CA LEU A 137 -11.34 2.24 5.46
C LEU A 137 -12.63 1.64 6.03
N ASP A 138 -12.50 0.57 6.83
CA ASP A 138 -13.66 -0.08 7.46
C ASP A 138 -14.17 0.68 8.69
N ASN A 139 -13.37 1.59 9.28
CA ASN A 139 -13.71 2.38 10.45
C ASN A 139 -13.33 3.86 10.24
N PRO A 140 -14.07 4.60 9.38
CA PRO A 140 -13.69 5.96 8.97
C PRO A 140 -13.61 6.96 10.13
N ASP A 141 -14.40 6.77 11.19
CA ASP A 141 -14.44 7.67 12.34
C ASP A 141 -13.40 7.35 13.42
N MET A 142 -12.69 6.22 13.28
CA MET A 142 -11.69 5.79 14.28
C MET A 142 -10.49 6.73 14.28
N GLU A 143 -10.01 7.12 15.46
CA GLU A 143 -8.82 7.94 15.62
C GLU A 143 -7.55 7.21 15.15
N VAL A 144 -6.54 7.97 14.71
CA VAL A 144 -5.30 7.42 14.13
C VAL A 144 -4.62 6.43 15.09
N MET A 145 -4.51 6.77 16.37
CA MET A 145 -3.86 5.89 17.35
C MET A 145 -4.63 4.59 17.58
N ASP A 146 -5.96 4.63 17.55
CA ASP A 146 -6.80 3.44 17.68
C ASP A 146 -6.74 2.57 16.42
N VAL A 147 -6.61 3.16 15.24
CA VAL A 147 -6.34 2.43 13.99
C VAL A 147 -5.03 1.63 14.09
N LEU A 148 -3.96 2.24 14.58
CA LEU A 148 -2.67 1.55 14.78
C LEU A 148 -2.80 0.42 15.79
N LYS A 149 -3.47 0.69 16.93
CA LYS A 149 -3.73 -0.30 17.97
C LYS A 149 -4.54 -1.48 17.41
N LYS A 150 -5.60 -1.19 16.66
CA LYS A 150 -6.45 -2.21 16.02
C LYS A 150 -5.67 -3.05 15.01
N SER A 151 -4.84 -2.43 14.17
CA SER A 151 -3.96 -3.15 13.24
C SER A 151 -3.03 -4.11 13.99
N LYS A 152 -2.36 -3.64 15.06
CA LYS A 152 -1.48 -4.45 15.90
C LYS A 152 -2.23 -5.63 16.56
N GLU A 153 -3.45 -5.40 17.02
CA GLU A 153 -4.31 -6.44 17.60
C GLU A 153 -4.72 -7.49 16.57
N LEU A 154 -5.12 -7.07 15.36
CA LEU A 154 -5.46 -7.98 14.25
C LEU A 154 -4.27 -8.85 13.86
N MET A 155 -3.09 -8.27 13.82
CA MET A 155 -1.85 -8.97 13.44
C MET A 155 -1.26 -9.84 14.56
N ASN A 156 -1.81 -9.80 15.77
CA ASN A 156 -1.34 -10.64 16.86
C ASN A 156 -1.65 -12.12 16.57
N GLY A 157 -0.63 -12.96 16.62
CA GLY A 157 -0.71 -14.39 16.23
C GLY A 157 -0.56 -14.64 14.72
N HIS A 158 -0.67 -13.61 13.84
CA HIS A 158 -0.65 -13.76 12.38
C HIS A 158 0.54 -13.09 11.68
N LYS A 159 1.48 -12.52 12.44
CA LYS A 159 2.64 -11.81 11.86
C LYS A 159 3.51 -12.72 11.00
N MET A 160 3.74 -13.95 11.44
CA MET A 160 4.53 -14.92 10.69
C MET A 160 3.79 -15.37 9.43
N ASP A 161 2.46 -15.56 9.49
CA ASP A 161 1.64 -15.89 8.31
C ASP A 161 1.79 -14.82 7.23
N TYR A 162 1.71 -13.54 7.63
CA TYR A 162 1.88 -12.40 6.72
C TYR A 162 3.31 -12.30 6.18
N PHE A 163 4.31 -12.44 7.03
CA PHE A 163 5.71 -12.43 6.63
C PHE A 163 6.01 -13.50 5.57
N VAL A 164 5.58 -14.73 5.80
CA VAL A 164 5.79 -15.82 4.84
C VAL A 164 4.93 -15.62 3.58
N LEU A 165 3.76 -14.97 3.69
CA LEU A 165 2.97 -14.57 2.51
C LEU A 165 3.77 -13.62 1.63
N LEU A 166 4.39 -12.58 2.20
CA LEU A 166 5.24 -11.62 1.47
C LEU A 166 6.46 -12.33 0.85
N LEU A 167 7.15 -13.19 1.61
CA LEU A 167 8.28 -13.96 1.09
C LEU A 167 7.89 -14.80 -0.13
N SER A 168 6.66 -15.31 -0.18
CA SER A 168 6.18 -16.12 -1.30
C SER A 168 6.01 -15.35 -2.62
N PHE A 169 6.16 -14.03 -2.60
CA PHE A 169 6.16 -13.17 -3.79
C PHE A 169 7.57 -12.79 -4.26
N ILE A 170 8.61 -13.01 -3.44
CA ILE A 170 9.98 -12.58 -3.76
C ILE A 170 10.45 -13.11 -5.12
N GLY A 171 10.19 -14.39 -5.42
CA GLY A 171 10.56 -14.96 -6.72
C GLY A 171 9.92 -14.22 -7.91
N TRP A 172 8.66 -13.82 -7.77
CA TRP A 172 7.95 -13.03 -8.79
C TRP A 172 8.47 -11.59 -8.89
N LEU A 173 8.84 -10.99 -7.75
CA LEU A 173 9.44 -9.65 -7.73
C LEU A 173 10.81 -9.65 -8.45
N ILE A 174 11.64 -10.65 -8.20
CA ILE A 174 12.92 -10.82 -8.91
C ILE A 174 12.67 -11.00 -10.41
N LEU A 175 11.72 -11.86 -10.79
CA LEU A 175 11.37 -12.07 -12.20
C LEU A 175 10.86 -10.78 -12.87
N GLY A 176 10.16 -9.92 -12.11
CA GLY A 176 9.71 -8.60 -12.57
C GLY A 176 10.85 -7.70 -13.02
N VAL A 177 12.01 -7.74 -12.36
CA VAL A 177 13.21 -6.98 -12.78
C VAL A 177 13.71 -7.46 -14.14
N PHE A 178 13.77 -8.76 -14.38
CA PHE A 178 14.19 -9.33 -15.66
C PHE A 178 13.24 -9.01 -16.83
N THR A 179 11.98 -8.71 -16.54
CA THR A 179 11.01 -8.28 -17.56
C THR A 179 10.95 -6.75 -17.72
N LEU A 180 11.98 -6.01 -17.28
CA LEU A 180 12.03 -4.54 -17.30
C LEU A 180 10.80 -3.89 -16.65
N GLY A 181 10.22 -4.55 -15.64
CA GLY A 181 9.07 -4.07 -14.88
C GLY A 181 7.70 -4.40 -15.49
N ILE A 182 7.62 -4.96 -16.69
CA ILE A 182 6.35 -5.27 -17.35
C ILE A 182 5.49 -6.22 -16.49
N LEU A 183 6.13 -7.21 -15.85
CA LEU A 183 5.45 -8.17 -14.97
C LEU A 183 4.75 -7.49 -13.80
N TYR A 184 5.24 -6.35 -13.31
CA TYR A 184 4.63 -5.65 -12.17
C TYR A 184 3.22 -5.15 -12.45
N LEU A 185 2.84 -4.90 -13.71
CA LEU A 185 1.47 -4.50 -14.07
C LEU A 185 0.43 -5.56 -13.65
N TRP A 186 0.79 -6.83 -13.67
CA TRP A 186 -0.06 -7.94 -13.21
C TRP A 186 0.21 -8.34 -11.78
N LEU A 187 1.47 -8.26 -11.35
CA LEU A 187 1.89 -8.72 -10.04
C LEU A 187 1.37 -7.80 -8.93
N MET A 188 1.43 -6.46 -9.12
CA MET A 188 0.99 -5.51 -8.11
C MET A 188 -0.50 -5.63 -7.76
N PRO A 189 -1.45 -5.64 -8.73
CA PRO A 189 -2.85 -5.92 -8.43
C PRO A 189 -3.05 -7.26 -7.71
N TYR A 190 -2.32 -8.30 -8.12
CA TYR A 190 -2.42 -9.61 -7.51
C TYR A 190 -1.95 -9.62 -6.05
N MET A 191 -0.84 -8.96 -5.75
CA MET A 191 -0.35 -8.79 -4.39
C MET A 191 -1.34 -8.00 -3.53
N SER A 192 -1.82 -6.85 -4.04
CA SER A 192 -2.75 -5.97 -3.31
C SER A 192 -4.08 -6.66 -2.98
N VAL A 193 -4.66 -7.44 -3.90
CA VAL A 193 -5.87 -8.22 -3.60
C VAL A 193 -5.57 -9.36 -2.64
N THR A 194 -4.37 -9.97 -2.70
CA THR A 194 -3.97 -11.00 -1.74
C THR A 194 -3.85 -10.43 -0.32
N GLU A 195 -3.30 -9.22 -0.18
CA GLU A 195 -3.22 -8.50 1.11
C GLU A 195 -4.62 -8.12 1.63
N ALA A 196 -5.51 -7.66 0.75
CA ALA A 196 -6.89 -7.38 1.11
C ALA A 196 -7.65 -8.65 1.55
N ASN A 197 -7.40 -9.79 0.90
CA ASN A 197 -7.95 -11.09 1.33
C ASN A 197 -7.40 -11.50 2.70
N PHE A 198 -6.11 -11.26 2.94
CA PHE A 198 -5.51 -11.52 4.25
C PHE A 198 -6.18 -10.68 5.35
N TYR A 199 -6.40 -9.40 5.09
CA TYR A 199 -7.15 -8.52 5.99
C TYR A 199 -8.58 -9.02 6.26
N ASN A 200 -9.32 -9.39 5.21
CA ASN A 200 -10.67 -9.94 5.35
C ASN A 200 -10.70 -11.20 6.24
N GLU A 201 -9.71 -12.09 6.10
CA GLU A 201 -9.60 -13.28 6.96
C GLU A 201 -9.25 -12.92 8.41
N LEU A 202 -8.42 -11.89 8.65
CA LEU A 202 -8.14 -11.40 10.00
C LEU A 202 -9.40 -10.89 10.70
N VAL A 203 -10.26 -10.17 9.97
CA VAL A 203 -11.50 -9.61 10.51
C VAL A 203 -12.54 -10.69 10.79
N LYS A 204 -12.62 -11.73 9.95
CA LYS A 204 -13.57 -12.84 10.15
C LYS A 204 -13.25 -13.73 11.36
N ASN A 205 -11.96 -13.86 11.71
CA ASN A 205 -11.50 -14.76 12.75
C ASN A 205 -11.42 -14.10 14.15
N LYS A 206 -11.96 -12.88 14.29
CA LYS A 206 -12.09 -12.14 15.54
C LYS A 206 -13.54 -11.81 15.87
#